data_bc1254a625b87a173f47338fecd00969
#
_entry.id   bc1254a625b87a173f47338fecd00969
#
_cell.length_a   1.000
_cell.length_b   1.000
_cell.length_c   1.000
_cell.angle_alpha   90.00
_cell.angle_beta   90.00
_cell.angle_gamma   90.00
#
_symmetry.space_group_name_H-M   'P 1'
#
loop_
_entity.id
_entity.type
_entity.pdbx_description
1 polymer ?
#
loop_
_entity_poly.entity_id
_entity_poly.type
_entity_poly.pdbx_seq_one_letter_code
_entity_poly.pdbx_strand_id
1 'polypeptide(L)'
;VWNLSVTDGQIMRAADRKPFVGKTQRVFRQSQRTPAGVRFFRLNRPAFSYSRANDSDGLAVCRRKEWLEMTNQVTDIYESMAQRTDGNIYIGVVGPVRTGKSTFIKRFMQTQVLPRMNDDFSRDRAIDELPQSGSGRTIMTAEPKFIPEKAVQLRLPNGAEFGVRLVDCVGYLVPGAMGQFEDLAPRMVMTPWLDHEIPLAEAAEIGTRKVISEHATVGIVITTDGTVTEIPREDYLEAEERAIRELQAIGKPFVVLVNSAQPDSAEATEIAESLSRKYDAKCLPVNCLRLSEGEIQEIIQSLLYEFPLQELDVFFPSWVEVLPEEHPIKKTMVELVAREGGRLTHMRQMDAVARELEQSDMIECVKLRQMDLGLGCAALQMDPPRALFYETVGKETGFTVQDDGDLMDLLADLSKVRREYDKVAPALRAAYSTGYGIVTPELGELKLEDPEIVRQGGRYSLKMKASAPSIHMIRADIATTVSPIVGDEKQSEDMVNYLLQQYQGDKQKLWQSNIFGRSFNEIVGDDLQAKLKRMPEPSQKKMREALERIINEGSGGLICIIL
;
A
#
# COMPACT_ATOMS: atom_id res chain seq x y z
N VAL A 1 2.84 -7.26 -4.84
CA VAL A 1 2.71 -6.50 -3.58
C VAL A 1 4.10 -6.13 -3.12
N TRP A 2 4.42 -4.86 -3.18
CA TRP A 2 5.71 -4.31 -2.79
C TRP A 2 5.62 -3.81 -1.36
N ASN A 3 6.59 -4.18 -0.56
CA ASN A 3 6.75 -3.68 0.79
C ASN A 3 7.93 -2.71 0.83
N LEU A 4 7.65 -1.47 1.18
CA LEU A 4 8.65 -0.46 1.47
C LEU A 4 8.65 -0.21 2.97
N SER A 5 9.79 -0.29 3.64
CA SER A 5 9.93 0.18 5.02
C SER A 5 10.73 1.47 5.02
N VAL A 6 10.18 2.50 5.62
CA VAL A 6 10.88 3.77 5.84
C VAL A 6 11.26 3.85 7.31
N THR A 7 12.55 3.74 7.60
CA THR A 7 13.12 4.06 8.91
C THR A 7 14.20 5.12 8.70
N ASP A 8 14.16 6.21 9.45
CA ASP A 8 15.18 7.28 9.47
C ASP A 8 15.49 7.90 8.09
N GLY A 9 14.47 8.16 7.28
CA GLY A 9 14.66 8.87 6.00
C GLY A 9 15.40 8.08 4.91
N GLN A 10 15.67 6.78 5.12
CA GLN A 10 16.26 5.90 4.11
C GLN A 10 15.29 4.80 3.69
N ILE A 11 15.09 4.66 2.37
CA ILE A 11 14.30 3.59 1.76
C ILE A 11 15.16 2.33 1.71
N MET A 12 14.84 1.32 2.52
CA MET A 12 15.50 0.01 2.45
C MET A 12 14.68 -1.00 1.65
N ARG A 13 15.27 -1.59 0.63
CA ARG A 13 14.65 -2.60 -0.24
C ARG A 13 14.70 -3.98 0.40
N ALA A 14 13.57 -4.70 0.42
CA ALA A 14 13.48 -6.05 0.96
C ALA A 14 13.94 -7.14 -0.05
N ALA A 15 15.07 -6.92 -0.78
CA ALA A 15 15.54 -7.84 -1.81
C ALA A 15 16.51 -8.94 -1.33
N ASP A 16 16.98 -8.92 -0.07
CA ASP A 16 18.11 -9.78 0.38
C ASP A 16 17.75 -10.84 1.42
N ARG A 17 16.59 -11.51 1.35
CA ARG A 17 16.35 -12.69 2.19
C ARG A 17 15.93 -13.91 1.38
N LYS A 18 16.80 -14.93 1.38
CA LYS A 18 16.57 -16.28 0.85
C LYS A 18 15.29 -16.91 1.45
N PRO A 19 14.56 -17.75 0.70
CA PRO A 19 13.34 -18.39 1.17
C PRO A 19 13.65 -19.43 2.25
N PHE A 20 13.03 -19.31 3.41
CA PHE A 20 13.04 -20.34 4.44
C PHE A 20 11.73 -21.13 4.35
N VAL A 21 11.85 -22.40 4.04
CA VAL A 21 10.77 -23.38 4.07
C VAL A 21 10.68 -23.95 5.48
N GLY A 22 9.50 -23.91 6.09
CA GLY A 22 9.20 -24.82 7.19
C GLY A 22 8.53 -24.25 8.43
N LYS A 23 7.31 -24.74 8.64
CA LYS A 23 6.58 -24.94 9.92
C LYS A 23 6.18 -23.70 10.75
N THR A 24 4.86 -23.50 10.79
CA THR A 24 4.10 -22.75 11.80
C THR A 24 4.64 -22.96 13.22
N GLN A 25 5.30 -21.96 13.75
CA GLN A 25 5.41 -21.69 15.18
C GLN A 25 5.42 -20.17 15.37
N ARG A 26 4.42 -19.70 16.15
CA ARG A 26 4.37 -18.31 16.61
C ARG A 26 5.63 -18.04 17.44
N VAL A 27 6.51 -17.19 16.92
CA VAL A 27 7.62 -16.65 17.68
C VAL A 27 7.33 -15.18 17.90
N PHE A 28 6.94 -14.85 19.12
CA PHE A 28 6.97 -13.50 19.65
C PHE A 28 8.41 -12.98 19.56
N ARG A 29 8.66 -11.98 18.73
CA ARG A 29 9.86 -11.16 18.80
C ARG A 29 9.51 -9.83 19.46
N GLN A 30 10.08 -9.60 20.62
CA GLN A 30 10.19 -8.28 21.24
C GLN A 30 10.75 -7.30 20.20
N SER A 31 9.95 -6.33 19.77
CA SER A 31 10.43 -5.20 19.00
C SER A 31 10.82 -4.08 19.95
N GLN A 32 12.08 -3.68 19.90
CA GLN A 32 12.52 -2.43 20.52
C GLN A 32 11.74 -1.27 19.90
N ARG A 33 11.18 -0.41 20.76
CA ARG A 33 10.43 0.79 20.38
C ARG A 33 11.36 1.77 19.66
N THR A 34 11.10 2.03 18.39
CA THR A 34 11.60 3.21 17.66
C THR A 34 10.39 4.06 17.25
N PRO A 35 10.52 5.40 17.23
CA PRO A 35 9.39 6.26 16.89
C PRO A 35 8.97 6.04 15.45
N ALA A 36 7.64 5.95 15.28
CA ALA A 36 6.84 5.92 14.06
C ALA A 36 7.59 5.56 12.76
N GLY A 37 7.73 4.27 12.48
CA GLY A 37 8.16 3.79 11.18
C GLY A 37 6.97 3.17 10.43
N VAL A 38 6.63 3.71 9.28
CA VAL A 38 5.69 3.09 8.34
C VAL A 38 6.38 1.85 7.77
N ARG A 39 5.84 0.65 8.04
CA ARG A 39 6.35 -0.61 7.47
C ARG A 39 5.40 -1.08 6.38
N PHE A 40 5.97 -1.49 5.26
CA PHE A 40 5.25 -2.08 4.14
C PHE A 40 5.58 -3.58 4.05
N PHE A 41 4.59 -4.49 4.08
CA PHE A 41 4.81 -5.94 4.06
C PHE A 41 4.16 -6.65 2.87
N ARG A 42 4.77 -7.76 2.48
CA ARG A 42 4.33 -8.65 1.40
C ARG A 42 3.43 -9.75 1.97
N LEU A 43 2.18 -9.83 1.53
CA LEU A 43 1.30 -10.95 1.85
C LEU A 43 1.43 -12.06 0.80
N ASN A 44 1.70 -13.29 1.27
CA ASN A 44 1.57 -14.51 0.47
C ASN A 44 0.09 -14.71 0.11
N ARG A 45 -0.19 -14.94 -1.17
CA ARG A 45 -1.52 -15.19 -1.71
C ARG A 45 -2.25 -16.31 -0.97
N PRO A 46 -3.49 -16.11 -0.51
CA PRO A 46 -4.51 -17.15 -0.58
C PRO A 46 -5.22 -17.03 -1.94
N ALA A 47 -5.42 -18.17 -2.60
CA ALA A 47 -6.19 -18.27 -3.82
C ALA A 47 -7.65 -17.88 -3.53
N PHE A 48 -8.08 -16.71 -3.99
CA PHE A 48 -9.48 -16.33 -4.01
C PHE A 48 -10.07 -16.68 -5.38
N SER A 49 -11.06 -17.57 -5.34
CA SER A 49 -11.93 -17.86 -6.47
C SER A 49 -12.80 -16.63 -6.76
N TYR A 50 -12.65 -16.06 -7.95
CA TYR A 50 -13.51 -15.00 -8.47
C TYR A 50 -14.90 -15.57 -8.75
N SER A 51 -15.92 -15.15 -8.01
CA SER A 51 -17.30 -15.20 -8.50
C SER A 51 -17.58 -13.91 -9.29
N ARG A 52 -17.91 -14.08 -10.55
CA ARG A 52 -18.35 -13.00 -11.43
C ARG A 52 -19.63 -12.37 -10.88
N ALA A 53 -19.55 -11.12 -10.44
CA ALA A 53 -20.71 -10.24 -10.42
C ALA A 53 -20.56 -9.29 -11.62
N ASN A 54 -21.59 -9.27 -12.46
CA ASN A 54 -21.73 -8.35 -13.58
C ASN A 54 -21.94 -6.93 -13.01
N ASP A 55 -20.98 -6.04 -13.23
CA ASP A 55 -21.21 -4.60 -13.14
C ASP A 55 -20.96 -3.98 -14.51
N SER A 56 -22.05 -3.78 -15.23
CA SER A 56 -22.18 -2.84 -16.32
C SER A 56 -22.67 -1.52 -15.72
N ASP A 57 -21.77 -0.63 -15.33
CA ASP A 57 -22.01 0.81 -15.29
C ASP A 57 -20.68 1.54 -15.08
N GLY A 58 -20.19 2.13 -16.15
CA GLY A 58 -19.07 3.03 -16.14
C GLY A 58 -19.41 4.33 -15.42
N LEU A 59 -18.44 4.85 -14.65
CA LEU A 59 -18.45 6.04 -13.82
C LEU A 59 -18.88 5.78 -12.36
N ALA A 60 -18.10 5.02 -11.63
CA ALA A 60 -18.16 5.01 -10.17
C ALA A 60 -17.57 6.32 -9.63
N VAL A 61 -18.38 7.33 -9.47
CA VAL A 61 -18.13 8.43 -8.56
C VAL A 61 -17.86 7.81 -7.20
N CYS A 62 -16.63 7.93 -6.71
CA CYS A 62 -16.21 7.46 -5.39
C CYS A 62 -17.14 8.10 -4.34
N ARG A 63 -18.17 7.37 -3.91
CA ARG A 63 -19.19 7.92 -3.00
C ARG A 63 -18.63 7.88 -1.59
N ARG A 64 -18.47 9.05 -1.00
CA ARG A 64 -18.07 9.34 0.39
C ARG A 64 -18.80 8.50 1.47
N LYS A 65 -19.93 7.86 1.16
CA LYS A 65 -20.68 7.00 2.07
C LYS A 65 -20.11 5.60 2.25
N GLU A 66 -19.35 5.08 1.31
CA GLU A 66 -18.78 3.72 1.39
C GLU A 66 -17.62 3.61 2.38
N TRP A 67 -16.97 4.71 2.73
CA TRP A 67 -15.90 4.77 3.72
C TRP A 67 -16.35 4.36 5.13
N LEU A 68 -17.58 4.70 5.51
CA LEU A 68 -18.16 4.40 6.82
C LEU A 68 -18.77 3.00 6.92
N GLU A 69 -19.10 2.36 5.80
CA GLU A 69 -19.76 1.04 5.80
C GLU A 69 -18.79 -0.14 5.73
N MET A 70 -17.54 0.06 5.26
CA MET A 70 -16.53 -1.01 5.20
C MET A 70 -15.79 -1.25 6.53
N THR A 71 -15.98 -0.42 7.53
CA THR A 71 -15.44 -0.63 8.89
C THR A 71 -16.23 -1.65 9.71
N ASN A 72 -17.24 -2.30 9.14
CA ASN A 72 -18.10 -3.27 9.83
C ASN A 72 -17.63 -4.72 9.74
N GLN A 73 -16.36 -5.00 9.96
CA GLN A 73 -16.03 -6.12 10.83
C GLN A 73 -16.05 -5.54 12.25
N VAL A 74 -17.14 -5.78 12.97
CA VAL A 74 -17.34 -5.34 14.36
C VAL A 74 -16.30 -6.05 15.23
N THR A 75 -15.06 -5.57 15.15
CA THR A 75 -14.10 -5.79 16.23
C THR A 75 -14.61 -4.96 17.38
N ASP A 76 -14.90 -5.58 18.50
CA ASP A 76 -15.36 -4.85 19.69
C ASP A 76 -14.35 -3.74 19.98
N ILE A 77 -14.83 -2.50 20.15
CA ILE A 77 -14.00 -1.31 20.42
C ILE A 77 -13.06 -1.57 21.61
N TYR A 78 -13.52 -2.29 22.60
CA TYR A 78 -12.74 -2.65 23.77
C TYR A 78 -11.65 -3.69 23.46
N GLU A 79 -11.89 -4.62 22.54
CA GLU A 79 -10.86 -5.54 22.06
C GLU A 79 -9.74 -4.81 21.34
N SER A 80 -10.09 -3.87 20.46
CA SER A 80 -9.12 -3.03 19.78
C SER A 80 -8.30 -2.19 20.77
N MET A 81 -8.95 -1.64 21.80
CA MET A 81 -8.26 -0.90 22.85
C MET A 81 -7.34 -1.82 23.66
N ALA A 82 -7.78 -3.04 24.02
CA ALA A 82 -6.97 -4.01 24.74
C ALA A 82 -5.71 -4.42 23.94
N GLN A 83 -5.84 -4.60 22.62
CA GLN A 83 -4.71 -4.91 21.76
C GLN A 83 -3.66 -3.78 21.74
N ARG A 84 -4.13 -2.51 21.78
CA ARG A 84 -3.28 -1.32 21.85
C ARG A 84 -2.56 -1.12 23.15
N THR A 85 -3.10 -1.67 24.24
CA THR A 85 -2.64 -1.42 25.62
C THR A 85 -2.15 -2.67 26.33
N ASP A 86 -1.76 -3.71 25.59
CA ASP A 86 -1.28 -4.99 26.13
C ASP A 86 -2.28 -5.63 27.14
N GLY A 87 -3.57 -5.55 26.85
CA GLY A 87 -4.64 -6.15 27.65
C GLY A 87 -5.09 -5.36 28.87
N ASN A 88 -4.49 -4.19 29.18
CA ASN A 88 -4.89 -3.35 30.30
C ASN A 88 -5.03 -1.89 29.87
N ILE A 89 -6.22 -1.32 30.11
CA ILE A 89 -6.54 0.05 29.77
C ILE A 89 -6.54 0.92 31.04
N TYR A 90 -5.54 1.79 31.16
CA TYR A 90 -5.48 2.77 32.23
C TYR A 90 -5.83 4.15 31.67
N ILE A 91 -7.06 4.60 31.93
CA ILE A 91 -7.57 5.87 31.40
C ILE A 91 -7.29 6.97 32.42
N GLY A 92 -6.34 7.86 32.11
CA GLY A 92 -6.08 9.07 32.90
C GLY A 92 -7.09 10.15 32.57
N VAL A 93 -7.94 10.53 33.52
CA VAL A 93 -8.89 11.62 33.36
C VAL A 93 -8.30 12.89 33.97
N VAL A 94 -7.84 13.81 33.10
CA VAL A 94 -7.05 14.98 33.47
C VAL A 94 -7.70 16.27 33.00
N GLY A 95 -7.14 17.40 33.37
CA GLY A 95 -7.64 18.72 32.98
C GLY A 95 -7.81 19.67 34.19
N PRO A 96 -8.37 20.86 33.99
CA PRO A 96 -8.57 21.83 35.05
C PRO A 96 -9.48 21.32 36.17
N VAL A 97 -9.36 21.84 37.37
CA VAL A 97 -10.27 21.54 38.49
C VAL A 97 -11.70 21.90 38.13
N ARG A 98 -12.69 21.19 38.68
CA ARG A 98 -14.13 21.48 38.56
C ARG A 98 -14.73 21.37 37.14
N THR A 99 -14.04 20.79 36.19
CA THR A 99 -14.54 20.58 34.81
C THR A 99 -15.45 19.37 34.64
N GLY A 100 -15.67 18.56 35.68
CA GLY A 100 -16.55 17.39 35.64
C GLY A 100 -15.82 16.04 35.49
N LYS A 101 -14.50 15.98 35.77
CA LYS A 101 -13.69 14.75 35.72
C LYS A 101 -14.30 13.59 36.49
N SER A 102 -14.54 13.79 37.78
CA SER A 102 -15.12 12.77 38.66
C SER A 102 -16.55 12.41 38.27
N THR A 103 -17.32 13.34 37.68
CA THR A 103 -18.65 13.06 37.12
C THR A 103 -18.57 12.13 35.90
N PHE A 104 -17.63 12.39 35.00
CA PHE A 104 -17.35 11.53 33.84
C PHE A 104 -16.95 10.13 34.30
N ILE A 105 -15.98 10.01 35.22
CA ILE A 105 -15.53 8.72 35.76
C ILE A 105 -16.68 7.94 36.35
N LYS A 106 -17.50 8.58 37.20
CA LYS A 106 -18.69 7.95 37.77
C LYS A 106 -19.64 7.45 36.69
N ARG A 107 -19.91 8.26 35.68
CA ARG A 107 -20.82 7.90 34.60
C ARG A 107 -20.27 6.78 33.73
N PHE A 108 -18.98 6.84 33.40
CA PHE A 108 -18.27 5.77 32.68
C PHE A 108 -18.34 4.43 33.43
N MET A 109 -18.03 4.45 34.71
CA MET A 109 -18.12 3.24 35.54
C MET A 109 -19.54 2.66 35.56
N GLN A 110 -20.55 3.52 35.76
CA GLN A 110 -21.95 3.09 35.83
C GLN A 110 -22.48 2.48 34.54
N THR A 111 -22.03 2.98 33.38
CA THR A 111 -22.57 2.57 32.08
C THR A 111 -21.73 1.50 31.40
N GLN A 112 -20.42 1.48 31.59
CA GLN A 112 -19.53 0.59 30.86
C GLN A 112 -18.95 -0.53 31.72
N VAL A 113 -18.57 -0.24 32.96
CA VAL A 113 -17.80 -1.19 33.79
C VAL A 113 -18.72 -2.02 34.67
N LEU A 114 -19.54 -1.38 35.51
CA LEU A 114 -20.38 -2.09 36.46
C LEU A 114 -21.37 -3.09 35.84
N PRO A 115 -22.01 -2.80 34.69
CA PRO A 115 -22.92 -3.79 34.08
C PRO A 115 -22.22 -5.04 33.54
N ARG A 116 -20.89 -4.93 33.26
CA ARG A 116 -20.07 -6.02 32.69
C ARG A 116 -19.29 -6.80 33.76
N MET A 117 -19.39 -6.42 35.02
CA MET A 117 -18.79 -7.15 36.15
C MET A 117 -19.63 -8.37 36.51
N ASN A 118 -18.99 -9.53 36.57
CA ASN A 118 -19.65 -10.82 36.84
C ASN A 118 -19.73 -11.17 38.35
N ASP A 119 -18.92 -10.50 39.18
CA ASP A 119 -18.84 -10.74 40.60
C ASP A 119 -19.55 -9.62 41.39
N ASP A 120 -20.60 -9.95 42.11
CA ASP A 120 -21.40 -8.99 42.87
C ASP A 120 -20.59 -8.29 43.98
N PHE A 121 -19.70 -9.02 44.67
CA PHE A 121 -18.86 -8.45 45.72
C PHE A 121 -17.87 -7.39 45.14
N SER A 122 -17.24 -7.70 44.02
CA SER A 122 -16.35 -6.77 43.34
C SER A 122 -17.12 -5.56 42.78
N ARG A 123 -18.38 -5.76 42.34
CA ARG A 123 -19.26 -4.69 41.87
C ARG A 123 -19.65 -3.74 43.01
N ASP A 124 -20.08 -4.27 44.16
CA ASP A 124 -20.46 -3.46 45.33
C ASP A 124 -19.25 -2.63 45.80
N ARG A 125 -18.09 -3.25 45.89
CA ARG A 125 -16.84 -2.55 46.20
C ARG A 125 -16.52 -1.44 45.20
N ALA A 126 -16.65 -1.69 43.90
CA ALA A 126 -16.41 -0.70 42.88
C ALA A 126 -17.42 0.48 42.95
N ILE A 127 -18.66 0.21 43.41
CA ILE A 127 -19.66 1.26 43.67
C ILE A 127 -19.21 2.17 44.82
N ASP A 128 -18.69 1.59 45.89
CA ASP A 128 -18.20 2.32 47.07
C ASP A 128 -16.96 3.18 46.74
N GLU A 129 -16.15 2.73 45.79
CA GLU A 129 -14.95 3.43 45.33
C GLU A 129 -15.26 4.58 44.34
N LEU A 130 -16.51 4.74 43.87
CA LEU A 130 -16.89 5.80 42.95
C LEU A 130 -16.63 7.19 43.54
N PRO A 131 -16.13 8.14 42.74
CA PRO A 131 -15.86 9.47 43.24
C PRO A 131 -17.14 10.20 43.61
N GLN A 132 -17.09 10.89 44.73
CA GLN A 132 -18.18 11.75 45.15
C GLN A 132 -18.10 13.07 44.38
N SER A 133 -19.11 13.35 43.56
CA SER A 133 -19.22 14.62 42.84
C SER A 133 -19.72 15.70 43.79
N GLY A 134 -18.84 16.62 44.22
CA GLY A 134 -19.25 17.80 44.98
C GLY A 134 -19.90 18.86 44.11
N SER A 135 -20.93 19.53 44.57
CA SER A 135 -21.47 20.75 43.95
C SER A 135 -20.68 22.00 44.39
N GLY A 136 -20.65 23.04 43.54
CA GLY A 136 -20.00 24.32 43.84
C GLY A 136 -18.50 24.41 43.44
N ARG A 137 -17.77 25.37 44.01
CA ARG A 137 -16.41 25.79 43.64
C ARG A 137 -15.30 25.10 44.45
N THR A 138 -15.63 24.34 45.52
CA THR A 138 -14.66 23.79 46.47
C THR A 138 -13.94 22.56 45.96
N ILE A 139 -12.61 22.51 46.11
CA ILE A 139 -11.77 21.37 45.80
C ILE A 139 -11.83 20.38 46.98
N MET A 140 -12.25 19.11 46.72
CA MET A 140 -12.44 18.12 47.77
C MET A 140 -11.31 17.09 47.84
N THR A 141 -10.61 16.81 46.76
CA THR A 141 -9.58 15.75 46.65
C THR A 141 -8.19 16.39 46.53
N ALA A 142 -7.20 15.87 47.25
CA ALA A 142 -5.81 16.31 47.16
C ALA A 142 -4.91 15.31 46.42
N GLU A 143 -5.33 14.05 46.27
CA GLU A 143 -4.53 12.98 45.72
C GLU A 143 -5.23 12.31 44.52
N PRO A 144 -4.46 11.80 43.54
CA PRO A 144 -5.01 10.92 42.51
C PRO A 144 -5.62 9.65 43.10
N LYS A 145 -6.75 9.25 42.55
CA LYS A 145 -7.43 8.00 42.95
C LYS A 145 -7.56 7.06 41.76
N PHE A 146 -7.23 5.82 42.00
CA PHE A 146 -7.47 4.75 41.04
C PHE A 146 -8.88 4.19 41.23
N ILE A 147 -9.66 4.11 40.18
CA ILE A 147 -11.07 3.73 40.22
C ILE A 147 -11.34 2.65 39.17
N PRO A 148 -11.65 1.45 39.57
CA PRO A 148 -11.49 0.91 40.94
C PRO A 148 -10.00 0.75 41.33
N GLU A 149 -9.73 0.54 42.62
CA GLU A 149 -8.36 0.38 43.14
C GLU A 149 -7.56 -0.72 42.42
N LYS A 150 -8.25 -1.83 42.10
CA LYS A 150 -7.71 -2.92 41.25
C LYS A 150 -8.40 -2.88 39.89
N ALA A 151 -7.63 -3.06 38.81
CA ALA A 151 -8.21 -3.15 37.46
C ALA A 151 -9.29 -4.24 37.40
N VAL A 152 -10.45 -3.90 36.87
CA VAL A 152 -11.56 -4.84 36.68
C VAL A 152 -11.37 -5.55 35.37
N GLN A 153 -11.40 -6.88 35.41
CA GLN A 153 -11.40 -7.69 34.20
C GLN A 153 -12.80 -7.71 33.61
N LEU A 154 -12.93 -7.16 32.42
CA LEU A 154 -14.17 -7.18 31.65
C LEU A 154 -14.09 -8.29 30.60
N ARG A 155 -15.15 -9.06 30.46
CA ARG A 155 -15.28 -10.11 29.45
C ARG A 155 -16.13 -9.61 28.30
N LEU A 156 -15.58 -9.66 27.12
CA LEU A 156 -16.28 -9.31 25.89
C LEU A 156 -17.16 -10.46 25.38
N PRO A 157 -18.16 -10.17 24.53
CA PRO A 157 -19.02 -11.21 23.94
C PRO A 157 -18.25 -12.28 23.15
N ASN A 158 -17.10 -11.94 22.57
CA ASN A 158 -16.20 -12.86 21.86
C ASN A 158 -15.30 -13.70 22.77
N GLY A 159 -15.39 -13.53 24.11
CA GLY A 159 -14.63 -14.25 25.11
C GLY A 159 -13.27 -13.64 25.47
N ALA A 160 -12.85 -12.54 24.83
CA ALA A 160 -11.64 -11.82 25.21
C ALA A 160 -11.82 -11.14 26.57
N GLU A 161 -10.75 -11.08 27.36
CA GLU A 161 -10.73 -10.43 28.67
C GLU A 161 -9.72 -9.28 28.65
N PHE A 162 -10.07 -8.13 29.25
CA PHE A 162 -9.18 -7.01 29.41
C PHE A 162 -9.43 -6.26 30.71
N GLY A 163 -8.37 -5.66 31.24
CA GLY A 163 -8.44 -4.89 32.48
C GLY A 163 -8.75 -3.42 32.21
N VAL A 164 -9.73 -2.85 32.91
CA VAL A 164 -10.04 -1.41 32.86
C VAL A 164 -9.82 -0.77 34.21
N ARG A 165 -9.18 0.38 34.22
CA ARG A 165 -8.95 1.20 35.38
C ARG A 165 -8.94 2.67 34.99
N LEU A 166 -9.71 3.49 35.69
CA LEU A 166 -9.66 4.93 35.53
C LEU A 166 -8.79 5.54 36.64
N VAL A 167 -8.16 6.66 36.31
CA VAL A 167 -7.36 7.41 37.27
C VAL A 167 -7.95 8.82 37.35
N ASP A 168 -8.55 9.14 38.51
CA ASP A 168 -9.03 10.49 38.82
C ASP A 168 -7.88 11.31 39.40
N CYS A 169 -7.70 12.52 38.94
CA CYS A 169 -6.74 13.46 39.47
C CYS A 169 -7.42 14.76 39.95
N VAL A 170 -6.74 15.48 40.79
CA VAL A 170 -7.21 16.82 41.24
C VAL A 170 -7.41 17.74 40.04
N GLY A 171 -6.43 17.77 39.15
CA GLY A 171 -6.37 18.67 37.99
C GLY A 171 -5.63 19.97 38.32
N TYR A 172 -5.32 20.71 37.25
CA TYR A 172 -4.67 22.01 37.38
C TYR A 172 -5.61 23.04 37.99
N LEU A 173 -5.10 23.83 38.93
CA LEU A 173 -5.89 24.85 39.58
C LEU A 173 -6.22 25.98 38.62
N VAL A 174 -7.38 26.57 38.81
CA VAL A 174 -7.87 27.71 38.03
C VAL A 174 -8.20 28.91 38.96
N PRO A 175 -8.11 30.14 38.48
CA PRO A 175 -8.65 31.28 39.19
C PRO A 175 -10.12 31.03 39.56
N GLY A 176 -10.57 31.55 40.69
CA GLY A 176 -11.95 31.36 41.14
C GLY A 176 -12.31 30.03 41.78
N ALA A 177 -11.41 28.99 41.75
CA ALA A 177 -11.61 27.76 42.49
C ALA A 177 -11.39 27.99 44.01
N MET A 178 -12.32 27.51 44.84
CA MET A 178 -12.23 27.64 46.31
C MET A 178 -11.57 26.41 46.95
N GLY A 179 -10.99 26.61 48.16
CA GLY A 179 -10.34 25.53 48.92
C GLY A 179 -8.83 25.41 48.69
N GLN A 180 -8.24 26.43 48.03
CA GLN A 180 -6.79 26.58 47.90
C GLN A 180 -6.13 27.20 49.11
N PHE A 181 -6.92 27.96 49.88
CA PHE A 181 -6.47 28.69 51.05
C PHE A 181 -7.30 28.28 52.28
N GLU A 182 -6.64 28.19 53.42
CA GLU A 182 -7.21 28.00 54.75
C GLU A 182 -6.69 29.17 55.63
N ASP A 183 -7.57 29.89 56.27
CA ASP A 183 -7.21 31.06 57.12
C ASP A 183 -6.22 32.06 56.46
N LEU A 184 -6.44 32.39 55.16
CA LEU A 184 -5.59 33.29 54.35
C LEU A 184 -4.20 32.75 54.00
N ALA A 185 -3.85 31.51 54.41
CA ALA A 185 -2.62 30.83 54.04
C ALA A 185 -2.90 29.75 52.98
N PRO A 186 -1.92 29.38 52.11
CA PRO A 186 -2.07 28.25 51.23
C PRO A 186 -2.38 26.97 52.00
N ARG A 187 -3.43 26.26 51.59
CA ARG A 187 -3.76 24.95 52.19
C ARG A 187 -2.64 23.95 51.97
N MET A 188 -2.05 23.47 53.06
CA MET A 188 -0.99 22.48 53.03
C MET A 188 -1.55 21.06 53.03
N VAL A 189 -0.95 20.17 52.26
CA VAL A 189 -1.37 18.75 52.13
C VAL A 189 -0.15 17.84 52.09
N MET A 190 -0.30 16.66 52.71
CA MET A 190 0.65 15.56 52.56
C MET A 190 0.39 14.83 51.24
N THR A 191 1.43 14.40 50.59
CA THR A 191 1.33 13.56 49.37
C THR A 191 2.11 12.27 49.52
N PRO A 192 1.75 11.17 48.87
CA PRO A 192 2.49 9.92 48.93
C PRO A 192 3.92 10.00 48.36
N TRP A 193 4.28 11.09 47.73
CA TRP A 193 5.55 11.25 47.02
C TRP A 193 6.59 12.08 47.77
N LEU A 194 6.15 12.80 48.80
CA LEU A 194 7.00 13.68 49.57
C LEU A 194 6.81 13.44 51.07
N ASP A 195 7.89 13.53 51.82
CA ASP A 195 7.91 13.35 53.28
C ASP A 195 7.55 14.62 54.06
N HIS A 196 7.07 15.67 53.39
CA HIS A 196 6.71 16.97 53.99
C HIS A 196 5.43 17.50 53.34
N GLU A 197 4.76 18.37 54.06
CA GLU A 197 3.58 19.08 53.55
C GLU A 197 3.97 20.11 52.48
N ILE A 198 3.20 20.13 51.40
CA ILE A 198 3.33 21.09 50.30
C ILE A 198 2.02 21.81 50.05
N PRO A 199 2.03 22.98 49.41
CA PRO A 199 0.80 23.66 49.01
C PRO A 199 -0.08 22.79 48.13
N LEU A 200 -1.41 22.84 48.31
CA LEU A 200 -2.36 22.06 47.47
C LEU A 200 -2.17 22.29 45.97
N ALA A 201 -1.77 23.50 45.59
CA ALA A 201 -1.51 23.86 44.20
C ALA A 201 -0.36 22.99 43.61
N GLU A 202 0.73 22.88 44.34
CA GLU A 202 1.91 22.09 43.96
C GLU A 202 1.60 20.57 43.97
N ALA A 203 0.87 20.12 45.00
CA ALA A 203 0.41 18.73 45.08
C ALA A 203 -0.49 18.34 43.89
N ALA A 204 -1.40 19.19 43.50
CA ALA A 204 -2.29 19.00 42.35
C ALA A 204 -1.51 18.91 41.03
N GLU A 205 -0.49 19.76 40.86
CA GLU A 205 0.40 19.72 39.67
C GLU A 205 1.20 18.43 39.59
N ILE A 206 1.89 18.07 40.69
CA ILE A 206 2.68 16.84 40.76
C ILE A 206 1.80 15.62 40.52
N GLY A 207 0.64 15.55 41.19
CA GLY A 207 -0.29 14.44 41.04
C GLY A 207 -0.84 14.31 39.62
N THR A 208 -1.24 15.41 38.99
CA THR A 208 -1.75 15.40 37.62
C THR A 208 -0.65 14.97 36.63
N ARG A 209 0.56 15.50 36.77
CA ARG A 209 1.69 15.11 35.94
C ARG A 209 2.03 13.63 36.10
N LYS A 210 2.02 13.06 37.32
CA LYS A 210 2.23 11.63 37.55
C LYS A 210 1.15 10.77 36.91
N VAL A 211 -0.11 11.18 36.96
CA VAL A 211 -1.19 10.48 36.26
C VAL A 211 -0.92 10.47 34.74
N ILE A 212 -0.56 11.59 34.16
CA ILE A 212 -0.23 11.72 32.74
C ILE A 212 0.98 10.85 32.38
N SER A 213 2.07 10.93 33.12
CA SER A 213 3.35 10.29 32.74
C SER A 213 3.44 8.80 33.10
N GLU A 214 3.00 8.42 34.31
CA GLU A 214 3.31 7.11 34.89
C GLU A 214 2.11 6.16 34.93
N HIS A 215 0.88 6.69 35.17
CA HIS A 215 -0.26 5.86 35.54
C HIS A 215 -1.28 5.64 34.43
N ALA A 216 -1.30 6.45 33.39
CA ALA A 216 -2.24 6.33 32.28
C ALA A 216 -1.60 5.75 31.04
N THR A 217 -2.28 4.86 30.34
CA THR A 217 -1.92 4.43 28.97
C THR A 217 -2.49 5.39 27.93
N VAL A 218 -3.67 5.96 28.22
CA VAL A 218 -4.40 6.91 27.38
C VAL A 218 -4.94 8.06 28.21
N GLY A 219 -5.13 9.23 27.62
CA GLY A 219 -5.63 10.42 28.28
C GLY A 219 -7.04 10.83 27.84
N ILE A 220 -7.86 11.26 28.78
CA ILE A 220 -9.09 12.02 28.50
C ILE A 220 -8.97 13.37 29.20
N VAL A 221 -8.81 14.43 28.41
CA VAL A 221 -8.78 15.80 28.94
C VAL A 221 -10.20 16.30 29.03
N ILE A 222 -10.63 16.74 30.22
CA ILE A 222 -11.96 17.32 30.39
C ILE A 222 -11.81 18.80 30.71
N THR A 223 -12.31 19.62 29.81
CA THR A 223 -12.48 21.08 29.98
C THR A 223 -13.96 21.44 29.98
N THR A 224 -14.32 22.72 29.95
CA THR A 224 -15.71 23.17 29.98
C THR A 224 -15.88 24.47 29.17
N ASP A 225 -17.08 24.68 28.68
CA ASP A 225 -17.53 25.97 28.12
C ASP A 225 -17.90 27.04 29.18
N GLY A 226 -17.79 26.69 30.47
CA GLY A 226 -18.19 27.57 31.59
C GLY A 226 -19.62 27.38 32.08
N THR A 227 -20.47 26.61 31.36
CA THR A 227 -21.90 26.44 31.72
C THR A 227 -22.16 25.46 32.84
N VAL A 228 -21.21 24.61 33.19
CA VAL A 228 -21.36 23.55 34.19
C VAL A 228 -20.94 23.94 35.61
N THR A 229 -20.29 25.10 35.74
CA THR A 229 -19.86 25.67 37.02
C THR A 229 -20.08 27.20 37.03
N GLU A 230 -19.91 27.83 38.20
CA GLU A 230 -19.95 29.28 38.31
C GLU A 230 -18.59 29.96 37.98
N ILE A 231 -17.60 29.23 37.49
CA ILE A 231 -16.29 29.73 37.08
C ILE A 231 -16.36 30.03 35.58
N PRO A 232 -15.99 31.23 35.14
CA PRO A 232 -16.07 31.63 33.73
C PRO A 232 -15.06 30.84 32.87
N ARG A 233 -15.34 30.69 31.57
CA ARG A 233 -14.52 29.94 30.61
C ARG A 233 -13.07 30.41 30.56
N GLU A 234 -12.86 31.70 30.65
CA GLU A 234 -11.55 32.38 30.56
C GLU A 234 -10.57 31.87 31.63
N ASP A 235 -11.06 31.56 32.82
CA ASP A 235 -10.24 31.06 33.93
C ASP A 235 -9.70 29.65 33.70
N TYR A 236 -10.28 28.90 32.78
CA TYR A 236 -9.86 27.53 32.46
C TYR A 236 -8.76 27.45 31.41
N LEU A 237 -8.54 28.47 30.59
CA LEU A 237 -7.72 28.42 29.38
C LEU A 237 -6.27 28.00 29.63
N GLU A 238 -5.63 28.57 30.66
CA GLU A 238 -4.23 28.29 30.99
C GLU A 238 -4.05 26.85 31.47
N ALA A 239 -4.91 26.40 32.37
CA ALA A 239 -4.88 25.05 32.92
C ALA A 239 -5.24 23.99 31.88
N GLU A 240 -6.14 24.28 30.95
CA GLU A 240 -6.51 23.46 29.82
C GLU A 240 -5.31 23.28 28.85
N GLU A 241 -4.70 24.38 28.44
CA GLU A 241 -3.54 24.37 27.55
C GLU A 241 -2.40 23.56 28.14
N ARG A 242 -2.15 23.72 29.46
CA ARG A 242 -1.12 22.98 30.15
C ARG A 242 -1.37 21.47 30.13
N ALA A 243 -2.59 21.03 30.45
CA ALA A 243 -2.95 19.62 30.43
C ALA A 243 -2.77 18.97 29.04
N ILE A 244 -3.20 19.68 28.00
CA ILE A 244 -3.09 19.20 26.62
C ILE A 244 -1.62 19.11 26.19
N ARG A 245 -0.83 20.16 26.44
CA ARG A 245 0.59 20.19 26.05
C ARG A 245 1.44 19.14 26.76
N GLU A 246 1.16 18.83 28.02
CA GLU A 246 1.87 17.77 28.74
C GLU A 246 1.58 16.38 28.13
N LEU A 247 0.33 16.09 27.74
CA LEU A 247 0.00 14.85 27.03
C LEU A 247 0.67 14.76 25.65
N GLN A 248 0.66 15.85 24.90
CA GLN A 248 1.34 15.95 23.61
C GLN A 248 2.86 15.74 23.73
N ALA A 249 3.50 16.36 24.73
CA ALA A 249 4.94 16.24 24.95
C ALA A 249 5.38 14.79 25.26
N ILE A 250 4.50 13.99 25.86
CA ILE A 250 4.75 12.57 26.18
C ILE A 250 4.37 11.64 25.02
N GLY A 251 3.59 12.16 24.04
CA GLY A 251 3.12 11.39 22.89
C GLY A 251 2.09 10.30 23.24
N LYS A 252 1.30 10.50 24.32
CA LYS A 252 0.20 9.59 24.65
C LYS A 252 -1.05 9.91 23.86
N PRO A 253 -1.79 8.89 23.38
CA PRO A 253 -3.09 9.10 22.74
C PRO A 253 -4.06 9.75 23.72
N PHE A 254 -4.77 10.81 23.31
CA PHE A 254 -5.77 11.47 24.11
C PHE A 254 -6.87 12.12 23.28
N VAL A 255 -8.02 12.34 23.92
CA VAL A 255 -9.13 13.13 23.39
C VAL A 255 -9.48 14.25 24.38
N VAL A 256 -10.04 15.34 23.88
CA VAL A 256 -10.51 16.46 24.69
C VAL A 256 -12.03 16.46 24.73
N LEU A 257 -12.60 16.49 25.92
CA LEU A 257 -14.04 16.60 26.13
C LEU A 257 -14.35 18.01 26.63
N VAL A 258 -15.20 18.72 25.92
CA VAL A 258 -15.73 20.03 26.34
C VAL A 258 -17.05 19.78 27.06
N ASN A 259 -17.01 19.78 28.40
CA ASN A 259 -18.20 19.56 29.24
C ASN A 259 -19.11 20.79 29.23
N SER A 260 -20.30 20.62 28.68
CA SER A 260 -21.33 21.64 28.53
C SER A 260 -22.67 21.19 29.13
N ALA A 261 -23.44 22.12 29.62
CA ALA A 261 -24.84 21.86 29.98
C ALA A 261 -25.70 21.57 28.73
N GLN A 262 -25.31 22.15 27.58
CA GLN A 262 -25.96 22.00 26.29
C GLN A 262 -24.90 21.68 25.20
N PRO A 263 -24.47 20.42 25.06
CA PRO A 263 -23.37 20.04 24.13
C PRO A 263 -23.72 20.31 22.66
N ASP A 264 -25.00 20.29 22.30
CA ASP A 264 -25.46 20.55 20.92
C ASP A 264 -25.53 22.06 20.59
N SER A 265 -25.17 22.96 21.52
CA SER A 265 -25.14 24.39 21.26
C SER A 265 -24.06 24.79 20.26
N ALA A 266 -24.30 25.87 19.51
CA ALA A 266 -23.32 26.40 18.57
C ALA A 266 -22.02 26.83 19.29
N GLU A 267 -22.12 27.40 20.49
CA GLU A 267 -20.97 27.80 21.31
C GLU A 267 -20.09 26.62 21.73
N ALA A 268 -20.69 25.54 22.24
CA ALA A 268 -19.93 24.33 22.64
C ALA A 268 -19.23 23.69 21.43
N THR A 269 -19.91 23.65 20.29
CA THR A 269 -19.34 23.13 19.03
C THR A 269 -18.19 24.01 18.54
N GLU A 270 -18.34 25.34 18.55
CA GLU A 270 -17.28 26.27 18.12
C GLU A 270 -16.04 26.18 19.01
N ILE A 271 -16.22 26.05 20.32
CA ILE A 271 -15.11 25.82 21.27
C ILE A 271 -14.40 24.51 20.95
N ALA A 272 -15.13 23.41 20.76
CA ALA A 272 -14.55 22.11 20.43
C ALA A 272 -13.77 22.16 19.11
N GLU A 273 -14.30 22.78 18.06
CA GLU A 273 -13.63 22.94 16.76
C GLU A 273 -12.39 23.85 16.87
N SER A 274 -12.47 24.93 17.64
CA SER A 274 -11.34 25.83 17.91
C SER A 274 -10.19 25.08 18.58
N LEU A 275 -10.49 24.32 19.64
CA LEU A 275 -9.52 23.50 20.33
C LEU A 275 -8.93 22.40 19.43
N SER A 276 -9.78 21.76 18.63
CA SER A 276 -9.33 20.73 17.67
C SER A 276 -8.33 21.30 16.66
N ARG A 277 -8.60 22.49 16.13
CA ARG A 277 -7.67 23.20 15.22
C ARG A 277 -6.40 23.67 15.91
N LYS A 278 -6.50 24.16 17.16
CA LYS A 278 -5.36 24.71 17.92
C LYS A 278 -4.36 23.63 18.32
N TYR A 279 -4.86 22.47 18.75
CA TYR A 279 -4.03 21.40 19.34
C TYR A 279 -3.88 20.18 18.46
N ASP A 280 -4.46 20.17 17.26
CA ASP A 280 -4.47 19.01 16.36
C ASP A 280 -4.89 17.73 17.10
N ALA A 281 -5.98 17.77 17.86
CA ALA A 281 -6.51 16.67 18.66
C ALA A 281 -8.03 16.57 18.49
N LYS A 282 -8.60 15.38 18.67
CA LYS A 282 -10.05 15.22 18.63
C LYS A 282 -10.70 15.85 19.86
N CYS A 283 -11.59 16.83 19.63
CA CYS A 283 -12.37 17.51 20.66
C CYS A 283 -13.86 17.22 20.47
N LEU A 284 -14.55 16.84 21.56
CA LEU A 284 -15.97 16.47 21.55
C LEU A 284 -16.72 17.29 22.59
N PRO A 285 -17.80 18.02 22.21
CA PRO A 285 -18.71 18.62 23.18
C PRO A 285 -19.58 17.50 23.80
N VAL A 286 -19.66 17.46 25.12
CA VAL A 286 -20.37 16.40 25.86
C VAL A 286 -21.05 16.93 27.11
N ASN A 287 -22.06 16.25 27.60
CA ASN A 287 -22.60 16.50 28.94
C ASN A 287 -22.19 15.33 29.86
N CYS A 288 -21.15 15.52 30.67
CA CYS A 288 -20.63 14.49 31.56
C CYS A 288 -21.64 13.91 32.53
N LEU A 289 -22.68 14.66 32.89
CA LEU A 289 -23.74 14.20 33.81
C LEU A 289 -24.73 13.26 33.11
N ARG A 290 -24.99 13.46 31.82
CA ARG A 290 -26.04 12.75 31.05
C ARG A 290 -25.50 11.81 29.99
N LEU A 291 -24.20 11.54 29.98
CA LEU A 291 -23.56 10.66 29.00
C LEU A 291 -24.30 9.32 28.89
N SER A 292 -24.68 8.97 27.68
CA SER A 292 -25.22 7.68 27.29
C SER A 292 -24.11 6.66 27.03
N GLU A 293 -24.48 5.39 26.94
CA GLU A 293 -23.54 4.33 26.56
C GLU A 293 -22.95 4.55 25.16
N GLY A 294 -23.77 4.97 24.19
CA GLY A 294 -23.33 5.24 22.82
C GLY A 294 -22.33 6.39 22.73
N GLU A 295 -22.56 7.50 23.46
CA GLU A 295 -21.61 8.63 23.48
C GLU A 295 -20.26 8.23 24.09
N ILE A 296 -20.26 7.37 25.12
CA ILE A 296 -19.01 6.86 25.70
C ILE A 296 -18.28 5.95 24.71
N GLN A 297 -18.99 5.12 23.96
CA GLN A 297 -18.41 4.31 22.91
C GLN A 297 -17.79 5.17 21.81
N GLU A 298 -18.45 6.27 21.42
CA GLU A 298 -17.91 7.25 20.46
C GLU A 298 -16.62 7.91 20.97
N ILE A 299 -16.58 8.26 22.27
CA ILE A 299 -15.37 8.81 22.91
C ILE A 299 -14.21 7.81 22.82
N ILE A 300 -14.45 6.53 23.14
CA ILE A 300 -13.43 5.49 23.09
C ILE A 300 -12.99 5.21 21.64
N GLN A 301 -13.93 5.19 20.73
CA GLN A 301 -13.63 5.05 19.30
C GLN A 301 -12.76 6.21 18.81
N SER A 302 -13.12 7.44 19.17
CA SER A 302 -12.32 8.63 18.85
C SER A 302 -10.91 8.54 19.43
N LEU A 303 -10.78 8.00 20.65
CA LEU A 303 -9.48 7.77 21.27
C LEU A 303 -8.64 6.74 20.53
N LEU A 304 -9.24 5.67 19.96
CA LEU A 304 -8.54 4.69 19.12
C LEU A 304 -7.96 5.32 17.85
N TYR A 305 -8.64 6.30 17.27
CA TYR A 305 -8.14 7.03 16.12
C TYR A 305 -6.93 7.93 16.44
N GLU A 306 -6.73 8.30 17.72
CA GLU A 306 -5.55 9.05 18.16
C GLU A 306 -4.31 8.17 18.42
N PHE A 307 -4.43 6.85 18.32
CA PHE A 307 -3.26 5.98 18.39
C PHE A 307 -2.39 6.11 17.13
N PRO A 308 -1.07 5.91 17.28
CA PRO A 308 -0.17 5.96 16.14
C PRO A 308 -0.47 4.85 15.12
N LEU A 309 -0.35 5.19 13.84
CA LEU A 309 -0.33 4.21 12.78
C LEU A 309 0.94 3.36 12.91
N GLN A 310 0.81 2.03 12.89
CA GLN A 310 1.92 1.09 12.95
C GLN A 310 2.34 0.62 11.57
N GLU A 311 1.36 0.39 10.68
CA GLU A 311 1.58 -0.19 9.37
C GLU A 311 0.56 0.35 8.36
N LEU A 312 1.05 0.71 7.18
CA LEU A 312 0.26 1.11 6.04
C LEU A 312 0.58 0.22 4.85
N ASP A 313 -0.39 -0.59 4.43
CA ASP A 313 -0.32 -1.34 3.19
C ASP A 313 -0.89 -0.54 2.03
N VAL A 314 -0.16 -0.45 0.93
CA VAL A 314 -0.65 0.20 -0.29
C VAL A 314 -0.66 -0.79 -1.44
N PHE A 315 -1.82 -0.92 -2.08
CA PHE A 315 -2.06 -1.82 -3.19
C PHE A 315 -2.19 -1.04 -4.49
N PHE A 316 -1.44 -1.44 -5.49
CA PHE A 316 -1.55 -0.95 -6.86
C PHE A 316 -2.24 -1.99 -7.74
N PRO A 317 -2.83 -1.60 -8.89
CA PRO A 317 -3.29 -2.54 -9.90
C PRO A 317 -2.15 -3.44 -10.40
N SER A 318 -2.50 -4.67 -10.75
CA SER A 318 -1.51 -5.69 -11.16
C SER A 318 -0.63 -5.26 -12.34
N TRP A 319 -1.14 -4.42 -13.24
CA TRP A 319 -0.35 -3.92 -14.38
C TRP A 319 0.79 -2.99 -13.92
N VAL A 320 0.60 -2.19 -12.87
CA VAL A 320 1.67 -1.37 -12.26
C VAL A 320 2.70 -2.26 -11.58
N GLU A 321 2.26 -3.35 -10.94
CA GLU A 321 3.17 -4.29 -10.26
C GLU A 321 4.13 -4.99 -11.22
N VAL A 322 3.69 -5.32 -12.44
CA VAL A 322 4.52 -6.01 -13.46
C VAL A 322 5.55 -5.08 -14.10
N LEU A 323 5.38 -3.76 -14.03
CA LEU A 323 6.34 -2.80 -14.58
C LEU A 323 7.71 -2.95 -13.88
N PRO A 324 8.81 -2.75 -14.61
CA PRO A 324 10.14 -2.70 -14.02
C PRO A 324 10.23 -1.70 -12.86
N GLU A 325 11.10 -1.94 -11.89
CA GLU A 325 11.27 -1.05 -10.73
C GLU A 325 11.65 0.37 -11.11
N GLU A 326 12.47 0.51 -12.13
CA GLU A 326 12.95 1.80 -12.63
C GLU A 326 11.95 2.48 -13.57
N HIS A 327 10.79 1.86 -13.82
CA HIS A 327 9.78 2.46 -14.70
C HIS A 327 9.24 3.75 -14.09
N PRO A 328 9.19 4.88 -14.86
CA PRO A 328 8.85 6.20 -14.33
C PRO A 328 7.53 6.24 -13.57
N ILE A 329 6.48 5.60 -14.09
CA ILE A 329 5.15 5.54 -13.44
C ILE A 329 5.24 4.88 -12.07
N LYS A 330 5.86 3.69 -12.00
CA LYS A 330 5.99 2.95 -10.74
C LYS A 330 6.80 3.73 -9.72
N LYS A 331 7.92 4.32 -10.15
CA LYS A 331 8.79 5.14 -9.31
C LYS A 331 8.04 6.35 -8.76
N THR A 332 7.33 7.10 -9.60
CA THR A 332 6.56 8.28 -9.17
C THR A 332 5.46 7.90 -8.18
N MET A 333 4.72 6.81 -8.41
CA MET A 333 3.69 6.34 -7.48
C MET A 333 4.27 5.94 -6.13
N VAL A 334 5.39 5.23 -6.12
CA VAL A 334 6.09 4.83 -4.88
C VAL A 334 6.62 6.05 -4.13
N GLU A 335 7.21 7.02 -4.82
CA GLU A 335 7.70 8.27 -4.23
C GLU A 335 6.55 9.10 -3.64
N LEU A 336 5.40 9.16 -4.32
CA LEU A 336 4.20 9.83 -3.83
C LEU A 336 3.70 9.20 -2.53
N VAL A 337 3.57 7.87 -2.50
CA VAL A 337 3.18 7.13 -1.29
C VAL A 337 4.19 7.33 -0.16
N ALA A 338 5.49 7.29 -0.45
CA ALA A 338 6.54 7.48 0.55
C ALA A 338 6.50 8.88 1.15
N ARG A 339 6.22 9.90 0.33
CA ARG A 339 6.13 11.30 0.76
C ARG A 339 4.91 11.54 1.65
N GLU A 340 3.72 11.15 1.20
CA GLU A 340 2.48 11.41 1.94
C GLU A 340 2.29 10.43 3.10
N GLY A 341 2.61 9.15 2.90
CA GLY A 341 2.59 8.14 3.97
C GLY A 341 3.61 8.41 5.09
N GLY A 342 4.75 9.02 4.76
CA GLY A 342 5.76 9.42 5.77
C GLY A 342 5.30 10.54 6.71
N ARG A 343 4.23 11.26 6.38
CA ARG A 343 3.61 12.29 7.23
C ARG A 343 2.57 11.73 8.19
N LEU A 344 2.13 10.49 7.97
CA LEU A 344 1.15 9.83 8.81
C LEU A 344 1.74 9.47 10.16
N THR A 345 1.16 10.01 11.21
CA THR A 345 1.52 9.69 12.59
C THR A 345 0.38 9.00 13.34
N HIS A 346 -0.87 9.35 13.03
CA HIS A 346 -2.06 8.85 13.71
C HIS A 346 -3.09 8.28 12.73
N MET A 347 -3.88 7.31 13.21
CA MET A 347 -4.92 6.66 12.39
C MET A 347 -5.94 7.65 11.81
N ARG A 348 -6.29 8.73 12.54
CA ARG A 348 -7.26 9.76 12.10
C ARG A 348 -6.83 10.54 10.85
N GLN A 349 -5.54 10.54 10.52
CA GLN A 349 -5.00 11.28 9.37
C GLN A 349 -5.18 10.53 8.04
N MET A 350 -5.65 9.28 8.07
CA MET A 350 -5.81 8.45 6.87
C MET A 350 -6.69 9.11 5.80
N ASP A 351 -7.81 9.72 6.21
CA ASP A 351 -8.73 10.40 5.27
C ASP A 351 -8.10 11.63 4.60
N ALA A 352 -7.25 12.34 5.32
CA ALA A 352 -6.56 13.52 4.79
C ALA A 352 -5.50 13.09 3.76
N VAL A 353 -4.71 12.08 4.10
CA VAL A 353 -3.67 11.56 3.20
C VAL A 353 -4.28 10.92 1.95
N ALA A 354 -5.38 10.17 2.08
CA ALA A 354 -6.06 9.63 0.91
C ALA A 354 -6.49 10.74 -0.07
N ARG A 355 -7.04 11.85 0.46
CA ARG A 355 -7.41 13.03 -0.35
C ARG A 355 -6.20 13.75 -0.97
N GLU A 356 -5.07 13.81 -0.27
CA GLU A 356 -3.84 14.38 -0.81
C GLU A 356 -3.25 13.52 -1.93
N LEU A 357 -3.31 12.20 -1.79
CA LEU A 357 -2.92 11.25 -2.84
C LEU A 357 -3.80 11.39 -4.10
N GLU A 358 -5.11 11.62 -3.94
CA GLU A 358 -6.06 11.85 -5.05
C GLU A 358 -5.85 13.17 -5.80
N GLN A 359 -5.09 14.12 -5.25
CA GLN A 359 -4.75 15.37 -5.95
C GLN A 359 -3.70 15.17 -7.07
N SER A 360 -3.06 14.01 -7.12
CA SER A 360 -2.10 13.70 -8.15
C SER A 360 -2.79 13.24 -9.43
N ASP A 361 -2.40 13.79 -10.59
CA ASP A 361 -2.86 13.34 -11.92
C ASP A 361 -2.60 11.85 -12.20
N MET A 362 -1.73 11.22 -11.40
CA MET A 362 -1.38 9.81 -11.50
C MET A 362 -2.38 8.88 -10.82
N ILE A 363 -3.32 9.42 -10.03
CA ILE A 363 -4.24 8.65 -9.19
C ILE A 363 -5.66 9.19 -9.39
N GLU A 364 -6.54 8.31 -9.84
CA GLU A 364 -7.95 8.64 -10.03
C GLU A 364 -8.75 8.45 -8.73
N CYS A 365 -8.41 7.41 -7.97
CA CYS A 365 -9.14 7.07 -6.76
C CYS A 365 -8.25 6.35 -5.75
N VAL A 366 -8.44 6.69 -4.46
CA VAL A 366 -7.86 5.98 -3.32
C VAL A 366 -8.99 5.38 -2.50
N LYS A 367 -8.97 4.06 -2.31
CA LYS A 367 -9.98 3.33 -1.52
C LYS A 367 -9.34 2.74 -0.28
N LEU A 368 -9.95 2.97 0.87
CA LEU A 368 -9.60 2.25 2.10
C LEU A 368 -10.15 0.82 1.98
N ARG A 369 -9.26 -0.17 1.93
CA ARG A 369 -9.64 -1.59 1.88
C ARG A 369 -9.93 -2.16 3.25
N GLN A 370 -9.12 -1.77 4.22
CA GLN A 370 -9.21 -2.29 5.58
C GLN A 370 -8.57 -1.28 6.54
N MET A 371 -9.13 -1.18 7.72
CA MET A 371 -8.56 -0.46 8.86
C MET A 371 -8.74 -1.31 10.11
N ASP A 372 -7.64 -1.63 10.76
CA ASP A 372 -7.60 -2.34 12.03
C ASP A 372 -7.09 -1.40 13.12
N LEU A 373 -8.02 -0.89 13.91
CA LEU A 373 -7.70 0.05 14.99
C LEU A 373 -6.92 -0.64 16.13
N GLY A 374 -7.15 -1.93 16.36
CA GLY A 374 -6.47 -2.71 17.39
C GLY A 374 -5.00 -2.98 17.05
N LEU A 375 -4.70 -3.34 15.82
CA LEU A 375 -3.34 -3.56 15.36
C LEU A 375 -2.66 -2.27 14.89
N GLY A 376 -3.43 -1.24 14.56
CA GLY A 376 -2.92 0.00 13.99
C GLY A 376 -2.50 -0.10 12.55
N CYS A 377 -3.15 -0.96 11.82
CA CYS A 377 -2.85 -1.21 10.44
C CYS A 377 -3.95 -0.65 9.55
N ALA A 378 -3.57 -0.12 8.40
CA ALA A 378 -4.50 0.32 7.37
C ALA A 378 -4.05 -0.17 6.00
N ALA A 379 -5.01 -0.41 5.11
CA ALA A 379 -4.76 -0.86 3.76
C ALA A 379 -5.47 0.05 2.76
N LEU A 380 -4.71 0.67 1.86
CA LEU A 380 -5.21 1.53 0.79
C LEU A 380 -5.09 0.85 -0.57
N GLN A 381 -6.10 0.98 -1.40
CA GLN A 381 -6.04 0.67 -2.83
C GLN A 381 -5.90 1.98 -3.59
N MET A 382 -4.89 2.09 -4.43
CA MET A 382 -4.68 3.23 -5.31
C MET A 382 -4.95 2.82 -6.75
N ASP A 383 -5.94 3.43 -7.36
CA ASP A 383 -6.34 3.17 -8.74
C ASP A 383 -5.90 4.36 -9.62
N PRO A 384 -4.94 4.18 -10.54
CA PRO A 384 -4.58 5.21 -11.51
C PRO A 384 -5.63 5.33 -12.62
N PRO A 385 -5.68 6.46 -13.35
CA PRO A 385 -6.57 6.64 -14.47
C PRO A 385 -6.42 5.54 -15.52
N ARG A 386 -7.54 5.05 -16.05
CA ARG A 386 -7.54 3.99 -17.06
C ARG A 386 -6.76 4.39 -18.33
N ALA A 387 -6.80 5.66 -18.70
CA ALA A 387 -6.04 6.19 -19.81
C ALA A 387 -4.53 5.98 -19.68
N LEU A 388 -3.99 6.09 -18.44
CA LEU A 388 -2.58 5.86 -18.15
C LEU A 388 -2.17 4.41 -18.43
N PHE A 389 -3.07 3.44 -18.20
CA PHE A 389 -2.83 2.05 -18.53
C PHE A 389 -2.62 1.87 -20.04
N TYR A 390 -3.53 2.40 -20.89
CA TYR A 390 -3.42 2.25 -22.34
C TYR A 390 -2.21 3.00 -22.92
N GLU A 391 -1.93 4.19 -22.40
CA GLU A 391 -0.72 4.93 -22.76
C GLU A 391 0.56 4.14 -22.44
N THR A 392 0.58 3.48 -21.28
CA THR A 392 1.70 2.62 -20.87
C THR A 392 1.82 1.40 -21.79
N VAL A 393 0.72 0.71 -22.08
CA VAL A 393 0.71 -0.40 -23.05
C VAL A 393 1.26 0.06 -24.38
N GLY A 394 0.82 1.23 -24.89
CA GLY A 394 1.29 1.79 -26.15
C GLY A 394 2.79 2.06 -26.16
N LYS A 395 3.31 2.66 -25.08
CA LYS A 395 4.75 2.98 -24.96
C LYS A 395 5.62 1.72 -24.85
N GLU A 396 5.19 0.72 -24.08
CA GLU A 396 5.96 -0.51 -23.88
C GLU A 396 5.91 -1.46 -25.07
N THR A 397 4.82 -1.44 -25.85
CA THR A 397 4.62 -2.40 -26.95
C THR A 397 4.78 -1.80 -28.34
N GLY A 398 4.71 -0.47 -28.47
CA GLY A 398 4.70 0.24 -29.75
C GLY A 398 3.35 0.17 -30.49
N PHE A 399 2.33 -0.41 -29.90
CA PHE A 399 0.98 -0.46 -30.47
C PHE A 399 0.14 0.74 -30.03
N THR A 400 -0.82 1.15 -30.85
CA THR A 400 -1.82 2.16 -30.46
C THR A 400 -3.00 1.47 -29.84
N VAL A 401 -3.26 1.72 -28.55
CA VAL A 401 -4.39 1.17 -27.78
C VAL A 401 -5.01 2.33 -27.03
N GLN A 402 -6.32 2.55 -27.17
CA GLN A 402 -7.04 3.66 -26.53
C GLN A 402 -8.08 3.17 -25.51
N ASP A 403 -8.64 1.99 -25.74
CA ASP A 403 -9.65 1.39 -24.88
C ASP A 403 -9.55 -0.13 -24.81
N ASP A 404 -10.48 -0.77 -24.08
CA ASP A 404 -10.56 -2.23 -23.93
C ASP A 404 -10.89 -2.93 -25.25
N GLY A 405 -11.60 -2.28 -26.17
CA GLY A 405 -11.93 -2.80 -27.50
C GLY A 405 -10.67 -2.95 -28.35
N ASP A 406 -9.90 -1.87 -28.47
CA ASP A 406 -8.61 -1.87 -29.18
C ASP A 406 -7.66 -2.95 -28.61
N LEU A 407 -7.61 -3.07 -27.27
CA LEU A 407 -6.79 -4.09 -26.60
C LEU A 407 -7.25 -5.51 -26.96
N MET A 408 -8.54 -5.77 -27.00
CA MET A 408 -9.09 -7.07 -27.36
C MET A 408 -8.85 -7.42 -28.83
N ASP A 409 -9.00 -6.46 -29.73
CA ASP A 409 -8.72 -6.65 -31.16
C ASP A 409 -7.22 -6.92 -31.39
N LEU A 410 -6.35 -6.14 -30.73
CA LEU A 410 -4.90 -6.37 -30.76
C LEU A 410 -4.52 -7.76 -30.26
N LEU A 411 -5.10 -8.22 -29.14
CA LEU A 411 -4.84 -9.57 -28.61
C LEU A 411 -5.36 -10.66 -29.54
N ALA A 412 -6.50 -10.45 -30.19
CA ALA A 412 -7.05 -11.37 -31.16
C ALA A 412 -6.14 -11.51 -32.39
N ASP A 413 -5.61 -10.40 -32.89
CA ASP A 413 -4.70 -10.40 -34.03
C ASP A 413 -3.33 -10.98 -33.68
N LEU A 414 -2.77 -10.62 -32.52
CA LEU A 414 -1.54 -11.23 -32.03
C LEU A 414 -1.67 -12.74 -31.80
N SER A 415 -2.86 -13.21 -31.39
CA SER A 415 -3.16 -14.64 -31.26
C SER A 415 -3.13 -15.36 -32.62
N LYS A 416 -3.60 -14.71 -33.70
CA LYS A 416 -3.50 -15.27 -35.07
C LYS A 416 -2.04 -15.33 -35.51
N VAL A 417 -1.32 -14.20 -35.37
CA VAL A 417 0.12 -14.12 -35.72
C VAL A 417 0.93 -15.13 -34.94
N ARG A 418 0.67 -15.31 -33.64
CA ARG A 418 1.35 -16.29 -32.81
C ARG A 418 1.14 -17.71 -33.29
N ARG A 419 -0.10 -18.07 -33.66
CA ARG A 419 -0.39 -19.41 -34.20
C ARG A 419 0.38 -19.71 -35.47
N GLU A 420 0.46 -18.74 -36.40
CA GLU A 420 1.25 -18.89 -37.60
C GLU A 420 2.77 -18.95 -37.32
N TYR A 421 3.24 -18.10 -36.37
CA TYR A 421 4.64 -18.13 -35.96
C TYR A 421 5.01 -19.44 -35.26
N ASP A 422 4.17 -19.99 -34.40
CA ASP A 422 4.44 -21.24 -33.68
C ASP A 422 4.61 -22.43 -34.64
N LYS A 423 3.96 -22.42 -35.83
CA LYS A 423 4.16 -23.44 -36.89
C LYS A 423 5.57 -23.38 -37.48
N VAL A 424 6.12 -22.20 -37.68
CA VAL A 424 7.40 -21.99 -38.36
C VAL A 424 8.58 -21.83 -37.39
N ALA A 425 8.35 -21.51 -36.13
CA ALA A 425 9.39 -21.20 -35.14
C ALA A 425 10.42 -22.32 -34.92
N PRO A 426 10.04 -23.62 -34.88
CA PRO A 426 11.01 -24.71 -34.77
C PRO A 426 11.94 -24.80 -35.98
N ALA A 427 11.38 -24.68 -37.20
CA ALA A 427 12.14 -24.70 -38.43
C ALA A 427 13.07 -23.46 -38.55
N LEU A 428 12.59 -22.31 -38.17
CA LEU A 428 13.39 -21.08 -38.15
C LEU A 428 14.58 -21.20 -37.18
N ARG A 429 14.36 -21.72 -35.97
CA ARG A 429 15.45 -21.97 -35.01
C ARG A 429 16.47 -22.99 -35.54
N ALA A 430 15.99 -24.05 -36.18
CA ALA A 430 16.85 -25.04 -36.82
C ALA A 430 17.69 -24.42 -37.95
N ALA A 431 17.08 -23.59 -38.80
CA ALA A 431 17.79 -22.90 -39.87
C ALA A 431 18.88 -21.96 -39.31
N TYR A 432 18.62 -21.26 -38.17
CA TYR A 432 19.66 -20.45 -37.54
C TYR A 432 20.79 -21.25 -36.91
N SER A 433 20.51 -22.43 -36.32
CA SER A 433 21.51 -23.21 -35.60
C SER A 433 22.28 -24.17 -36.50
N THR A 434 21.63 -24.81 -37.46
CA THR A 434 22.22 -25.86 -38.31
C THR A 434 22.36 -25.45 -39.79
N GLY A 435 21.81 -24.31 -40.17
CA GLY A 435 21.73 -23.85 -41.56
C GLY A 435 20.50 -24.36 -42.32
N TYR A 436 19.70 -25.28 -41.76
CA TYR A 436 18.54 -25.84 -42.42
C TYR A 436 17.39 -26.17 -41.46
N GLY A 437 16.17 -25.78 -41.81
CA GLY A 437 14.96 -26.06 -41.05
C GLY A 437 13.80 -26.50 -41.93
N ILE A 438 12.91 -27.32 -41.40
CA ILE A 438 11.76 -27.86 -42.12
C ILE A 438 10.49 -27.58 -41.31
N VAL A 439 9.51 -26.94 -41.96
CA VAL A 439 8.14 -26.87 -41.44
C VAL A 439 7.39 -28.09 -41.97
N THR A 440 7.02 -28.99 -41.07
CA THR A 440 6.25 -30.20 -41.43
C THR A 440 4.79 -29.83 -41.67
N PRO A 441 4.13 -30.42 -42.68
CA PRO A 441 2.72 -30.18 -42.94
C PRO A 441 1.83 -30.67 -41.80
N GLU A 442 0.72 -30.01 -41.59
CA GLU A 442 -0.32 -30.46 -40.67
C GLU A 442 -1.17 -31.58 -41.31
N LEU A 443 -1.81 -32.41 -40.47
CA LEU A 443 -2.65 -33.51 -40.95
C LEU A 443 -3.77 -33.05 -41.90
N GLY A 444 -4.28 -31.82 -41.72
CA GLY A 444 -5.31 -31.19 -42.58
C GLY A 444 -4.82 -30.77 -43.96
N GLU A 445 -3.50 -30.70 -44.18
CA GLU A 445 -2.88 -30.33 -45.45
C GLU A 445 -2.55 -31.57 -46.32
N LEU A 446 -2.74 -32.76 -45.76
CA LEU A 446 -2.50 -34.03 -46.48
C LEU A 446 -3.57 -34.22 -47.58
N LYS A 447 -3.09 -34.34 -48.81
CA LYS A 447 -3.91 -34.76 -49.95
C LYS A 447 -3.78 -36.29 -50.07
N LEU A 448 -4.86 -36.98 -49.81
CA LEU A 448 -4.92 -38.44 -49.91
C LEU A 448 -5.41 -38.82 -51.31
N GLU A 449 -4.69 -39.73 -51.98
CA GLU A 449 -5.11 -40.32 -53.25
C GLU A 449 -5.96 -41.58 -52.97
N ASP A 450 -6.79 -41.98 -53.94
CA ASP A 450 -7.57 -43.18 -53.80
C ASP A 450 -6.70 -44.44 -53.69
N PRO A 451 -7.08 -45.42 -52.84
CA PRO A 451 -6.32 -46.63 -52.64
C PRO A 451 -6.26 -47.50 -53.91
N GLU A 452 -5.07 -47.89 -54.36
CA GLU A 452 -4.85 -48.76 -55.48
C GLU A 452 -4.50 -50.17 -55.01
N ILE A 453 -5.08 -51.20 -55.65
CA ILE A 453 -4.67 -52.61 -55.42
C ILE A 453 -3.51 -52.92 -56.32
N VAL A 454 -2.35 -53.29 -55.76
CA VAL A 454 -1.15 -53.60 -56.49
C VAL A 454 -0.76 -55.05 -56.21
N ARG A 455 -0.45 -55.83 -57.29
CA ARG A 455 0.02 -57.22 -57.20
C ARG A 455 1.54 -57.22 -57.10
N GLN A 456 2.08 -57.72 -56.00
CA GLN A 456 3.53 -57.83 -55.78
C GLN A 456 3.90 -59.26 -55.39
N GLY A 457 4.70 -59.94 -56.23
CA GLY A 457 5.20 -61.30 -55.92
C GLY A 457 4.12 -62.35 -55.63
N GLY A 458 2.98 -62.33 -56.33
CA GLY A 458 1.85 -63.26 -56.13
C GLY A 458 0.89 -62.94 -55.03
N ARG A 459 1.08 -61.80 -54.28
CA ARG A 459 0.19 -61.27 -53.22
C ARG A 459 -0.37 -59.95 -53.66
N TYR A 460 -1.58 -59.65 -53.18
CA TYR A 460 -2.22 -58.33 -53.38
C TYR A 460 -1.94 -57.43 -52.16
N SER A 461 -1.50 -56.23 -52.42
CA SER A 461 -1.30 -55.18 -51.40
C SER A 461 -2.09 -53.96 -51.76
N LEU A 462 -2.57 -53.22 -50.71
CA LEU A 462 -3.21 -51.94 -50.86
C LEU A 462 -2.12 -50.89 -50.87
N LYS A 463 -2.03 -50.11 -51.95
CA LYS A 463 -1.13 -48.98 -52.09
C LYS A 463 -1.92 -47.69 -51.79
N MET A 464 -1.55 -46.95 -50.76
CA MET A 464 -2.09 -45.65 -50.42
C MET A 464 -1.00 -44.59 -50.66
N LYS A 465 -1.38 -43.54 -51.34
CA LYS A 465 -0.50 -42.39 -51.56
C LYS A 465 -1.08 -41.16 -50.83
N ALA A 466 -0.20 -40.39 -50.21
CA ALA A 466 -0.49 -39.10 -49.63
C ALA A 466 0.60 -38.11 -50.08
N SER A 467 0.19 -36.88 -50.32
CA SER A 467 1.11 -35.75 -50.59
C SER A 467 0.76 -34.57 -49.70
N ALA A 468 1.76 -33.84 -49.29
CA ALA A 468 1.58 -32.63 -48.50
C ALA A 468 2.66 -31.59 -48.82
N PRO A 469 2.37 -30.29 -48.78
CA PRO A 469 3.39 -29.27 -48.94
C PRO A 469 4.27 -29.20 -47.69
N SER A 470 5.56 -29.04 -47.87
CA SER A 470 6.51 -28.69 -46.80
C SER A 470 7.25 -27.38 -47.11
N ILE A 471 7.60 -26.61 -46.07
CA ILE A 471 8.40 -25.39 -46.24
C ILE A 471 9.82 -25.67 -45.75
N HIS A 472 10.81 -25.37 -46.58
CA HIS A 472 12.22 -25.55 -46.29
C HIS A 472 12.90 -24.21 -46.15
N MET A 473 13.54 -23.97 -45.00
CA MET A 473 14.29 -22.75 -44.67
C MET A 473 15.78 -23.04 -44.72
N ILE A 474 16.51 -22.32 -45.56
CA ILE A 474 17.96 -22.49 -45.74
C ILE A 474 18.66 -21.19 -45.39
N ARG A 475 19.61 -21.26 -44.48
CA ARG A 475 20.50 -20.14 -44.16
C ARG A 475 21.74 -20.24 -45.05
N ALA A 476 21.97 -19.24 -45.89
CA ALA A 476 23.12 -19.12 -46.74
C ALA A 476 23.90 -17.84 -46.44
N ASP A 477 25.22 -17.93 -46.44
CA ASP A 477 26.08 -16.77 -46.27
C ASP A 477 26.31 -16.13 -47.64
N ILE A 478 25.89 -14.86 -47.77
CA ILE A 478 26.03 -14.11 -49.03
C ILE A 478 27.09 -13.04 -48.83
N ALA A 479 28.10 -13.08 -49.70
CA ALA A 479 29.18 -12.12 -49.70
C ALA A 479 29.01 -11.12 -50.84
N THR A 480 29.33 -9.86 -50.56
CA THR A 480 29.45 -8.86 -51.60
C THR A 480 30.75 -8.10 -51.48
N THR A 481 31.27 -7.63 -52.59
CA THR A 481 32.46 -6.78 -52.68
C THR A 481 32.07 -5.51 -53.43
N VAL A 482 32.18 -4.40 -52.73
CA VAL A 482 31.93 -3.07 -53.34
C VAL A 482 33.28 -2.40 -53.52
N SER A 483 33.58 -1.98 -54.76
CA SER A 483 34.84 -1.31 -55.12
C SER A 483 34.54 0.08 -55.66
N PRO A 484 34.30 1.08 -54.79
CA PRO A 484 34.09 2.44 -55.27
C PRO A 484 35.37 2.98 -55.93
N ILE A 485 35.21 3.69 -57.04
CA ILE A 485 36.34 4.31 -57.73
C ILE A 485 36.73 5.57 -56.95
N VAL A 486 38.00 5.62 -56.49
CA VAL A 486 38.52 6.73 -55.66
C VAL A 486 39.39 7.69 -56.46
N GLY A 487 39.98 7.22 -57.55
CA GLY A 487 40.88 7.98 -58.39
C GLY A 487 42.06 7.16 -58.94
N ASP A 488 43.25 7.75 -59.03
CA ASP A 488 44.47 7.04 -59.37
C ASP A 488 44.99 6.17 -58.17
N GLU A 489 46.08 5.40 -58.48
CA GLU A 489 46.66 4.44 -57.50
C GLU A 489 47.12 5.19 -56.23
N LYS A 490 47.78 6.33 -56.37
CA LYS A 490 48.29 7.10 -55.25
C LYS A 490 47.17 7.71 -54.39
N GLN A 491 46.09 8.20 -54.99
CA GLN A 491 44.91 8.73 -54.32
C GLN A 491 44.17 7.59 -53.54
N SER A 492 44.15 6.40 -54.10
CA SER A 492 43.55 5.22 -53.43
C SER A 492 44.35 4.78 -52.24
N GLU A 493 45.70 4.74 -52.31
CA GLU A 493 46.58 4.43 -51.18
C GLU A 493 46.46 5.49 -50.06
N ASP A 494 46.47 6.77 -50.42
CA ASP A 494 46.30 7.87 -49.44
C ASP A 494 44.95 7.78 -48.72
N MET A 495 43.88 7.44 -49.42
CA MET A 495 42.55 7.28 -48.85
C MET A 495 42.50 6.07 -47.88
N VAL A 496 43.08 4.93 -48.25
CA VAL A 496 43.15 3.75 -47.38
C VAL A 496 43.95 4.07 -46.12
N ASN A 497 45.10 4.72 -46.26
CA ASN A 497 45.92 5.11 -45.11
C ASN A 497 45.18 6.12 -44.21
N TYR A 498 44.48 7.10 -44.78
CA TYR A 498 43.65 8.03 -44.03
C TYR A 498 42.55 7.32 -43.23
N LEU A 499 41.81 6.38 -43.83
CA LEU A 499 40.77 5.63 -43.19
C LEU A 499 41.29 4.74 -42.05
N LEU A 500 42.42 4.06 -42.26
CA LEU A 500 43.04 3.23 -41.25
C LEU A 500 43.55 4.05 -40.04
N GLN A 501 44.12 5.25 -40.31
CA GLN A 501 44.58 6.14 -39.25
C GLN A 501 43.44 6.80 -38.50
N GLN A 502 42.39 7.26 -39.17
CA GLN A 502 41.29 7.98 -38.57
C GLN A 502 40.45 7.09 -37.66
N TYR A 503 40.26 5.83 -38.02
CA TYR A 503 39.39 4.92 -37.29
C TYR A 503 40.14 3.90 -36.41
N GLN A 504 41.49 3.98 -36.35
CA GLN A 504 42.37 3.21 -35.45
C GLN A 504 41.95 1.74 -35.29
N GLY A 505 41.48 1.09 -36.35
CA GLY A 505 41.04 -0.31 -36.36
C GLY A 505 39.59 -0.55 -35.87
N ASP A 506 38.84 0.49 -35.51
CA ASP A 506 37.40 0.36 -35.18
C ASP A 506 36.59 0.19 -36.47
N LYS A 507 36.32 -1.06 -36.83
CA LYS A 507 35.59 -1.43 -38.05
C LYS A 507 34.16 -0.87 -38.06
N GLN A 508 33.50 -0.76 -36.89
CA GLN A 508 32.11 -0.28 -36.85
C GLN A 508 32.01 1.21 -37.20
N LYS A 509 32.92 2.03 -36.71
CA LYS A 509 32.97 3.45 -37.07
C LYS A 509 33.33 3.65 -38.52
N LEU A 510 34.25 2.85 -39.08
CA LEU A 510 34.59 2.89 -40.49
C LEU A 510 33.34 2.60 -41.36
N TRP A 511 32.57 1.59 -41.03
CA TRP A 511 31.35 1.23 -41.78
C TRP A 511 30.25 2.28 -41.72
N GLN A 512 30.19 3.06 -40.64
CA GLN A 512 29.24 4.17 -40.46
C GLN A 512 29.75 5.49 -41.12
N SER A 513 31.01 5.56 -41.52
CA SER A 513 31.58 6.78 -42.12
C SER A 513 30.97 7.08 -43.48
N ASN A 514 30.68 8.38 -43.71
CA ASN A 514 30.15 8.88 -44.96
C ASN A 514 31.30 9.47 -45.80
N ILE A 515 31.80 8.69 -46.74
CA ILE A 515 32.96 9.11 -47.57
C ILE A 515 32.55 9.45 -49.01
N PHE A 516 31.47 8.84 -49.49
CA PHE A 516 30.99 9.01 -50.88
C PHE A 516 29.57 9.62 -50.93
N GLY A 517 29.22 10.47 -49.98
CA GLY A 517 27.87 11.01 -49.86
C GLY A 517 26.86 10.05 -49.24
N ARG A 518 27.27 8.79 -49.00
CA ARG A 518 26.52 7.72 -48.35
C ARG A 518 27.45 6.89 -47.45
N SER A 519 26.92 6.28 -46.40
CA SER A 519 27.74 5.42 -45.56
C SER A 519 28.13 4.10 -46.27
N PHE A 520 29.28 3.53 -45.89
CA PHE A 520 29.65 2.21 -46.40
C PHE A 520 28.57 1.17 -46.13
N ASN A 521 27.92 1.21 -44.97
CA ASN A 521 26.82 0.31 -44.64
C ASN A 521 25.66 0.39 -45.62
N GLU A 522 25.28 1.61 -46.04
CA GLU A 522 24.20 1.81 -47.03
C GLU A 522 24.60 1.27 -48.42
N ILE A 523 25.84 1.55 -48.88
CA ILE A 523 26.31 1.09 -50.19
C ILE A 523 26.37 -0.44 -50.24
N VAL A 524 26.94 -1.07 -49.23
CA VAL A 524 27.02 -2.52 -49.11
C VAL A 524 25.67 -3.17 -48.91
N GLY A 525 24.80 -2.52 -48.11
CA GLY A 525 23.44 -2.97 -47.89
C GLY A 525 22.60 -3.01 -49.17
N ASP A 526 22.69 -1.99 -49.99
CA ASP A 526 21.99 -1.92 -51.27
C ASP A 526 22.47 -2.99 -52.24
N ASP A 527 23.79 -3.24 -52.32
CA ASP A 527 24.34 -4.28 -53.22
C ASP A 527 23.97 -5.68 -52.73
N LEU A 528 24.02 -5.95 -51.44
CA LEU A 528 23.52 -7.20 -50.85
C LEU A 528 22.04 -7.44 -51.15
N GLN A 529 21.21 -6.40 -50.97
CA GLN A 529 19.78 -6.50 -51.31
C GLN A 529 19.55 -6.71 -52.79
N ALA A 530 20.34 -6.03 -53.65
CA ALA A 530 20.28 -6.22 -55.10
C ALA A 530 20.65 -7.66 -55.51
N LYS A 531 21.66 -8.28 -54.87
CA LYS A 531 22.04 -9.66 -55.11
C LYS A 531 20.96 -10.62 -54.69
N LEU A 532 20.34 -10.39 -53.49
CA LEU A 532 19.23 -11.23 -52.98
C LEU A 532 18.00 -11.16 -53.89
N LYS A 533 17.66 -9.98 -54.41
CA LYS A 533 16.52 -9.79 -55.35
C LYS A 533 16.79 -10.33 -56.76
N ARG A 534 18.04 -10.57 -57.10
CA ARG A 534 18.43 -11.02 -58.46
C ARG A 534 18.33 -12.54 -58.67
N MET A 535 17.91 -13.36 -57.68
CA MET A 535 17.70 -14.79 -57.92
C MET A 535 16.56 -14.95 -58.95
N PRO A 536 16.86 -15.39 -60.19
CA PRO A 536 15.85 -15.50 -61.25
C PRO A 536 14.78 -16.55 -60.88
N GLU A 537 13.51 -16.31 -61.25
CA GLU A 537 12.43 -17.27 -61.05
C GLU A 537 12.76 -18.69 -61.58
N PRO A 538 13.44 -18.86 -62.74
CA PRO A 538 13.84 -20.18 -63.22
C PRO A 538 14.78 -20.90 -62.23
N SER A 539 15.69 -20.15 -61.57
CA SER A 539 16.60 -20.71 -60.56
C SER A 539 15.87 -21.13 -59.28
N GLN A 540 14.92 -20.32 -58.82
CA GLN A 540 14.05 -20.65 -57.68
C GLN A 540 13.25 -21.94 -57.99
N LYS A 541 12.69 -22.04 -59.20
CA LYS A 541 11.94 -23.24 -59.63
C LYS A 541 12.82 -24.46 -59.66
N LYS A 542 14.02 -24.37 -60.24
CA LYS A 542 14.98 -25.49 -60.27
C LYS A 542 15.40 -25.95 -58.88
N MET A 543 15.65 -25.04 -57.96
CA MET A 543 15.97 -25.38 -56.57
C MET A 543 14.81 -26.14 -55.92
N ARG A 544 13.55 -25.68 -56.07
CA ARG A 544 12.39 -26.35 -55.57
C ARG A 544 12.24 -27.77 -56.13
N GLU A 545 12.29 -27.91 -57.44
CA GLU A 545 12.22 -29.20 -58.11
C GLU A 545 13.34 -30.15 -57.68
N ALA A 546 14.54 -29.65 -57.46
CA ALA A 546 15.65 -30.43 -56.95
C ALA A 546 15.39 -30.92 -55.51
N LEU A 547 14.88 -30.06 -54.62
CA LEU A 547 14.49 -30.43 -53.26
C LEU A 547 13.36 -31.45 -53.24
N GLU A 548 12.31 -31.27 -54.05
CA GLU A 548 11.20 -32.23 -54.20
C GLU A 548 11.71 -33.60 -54.63
N ARG A 549 12.63 -33.66 -55.58
CA ARG A 549 13.24 -34.91 -56.05
C ARG A 549 14.09 -35.58 -54.96
N ILE A 550 14.92 -34.80 -54.27
CA ILE A 550 15.76 -35.32 -53.16
C ILE A 550 14.89 -35.96 -52.08
N ILE A 551 13.80 -35.30 -51.70
CA ILE A 551 12.92 -35.77 -50.61
C ILE A 551 12.11 -36.98 -51.05
N ASN A 552 11.54 -36.97 -52.26
CA ASN A 552 10.62 -38.02 -52.73
C ASN A 552 11.34 -39.29 -53.24
N GLU A 553 12.49 -39.15 -53.86
CA GLU A 553 13.21 -40.28 -54.49
C GLU A 553 14.36 -40.83 -53.63
N GLY A 554 14.74 -40.11 -52.56
CA GLY A 554 15.89 -40.45 -51.74
C GLY A 554 17.24 -40.12 -52.40
N SER A 555 18.17 -39.57 -51.61
CA SER A 555 19.48 -39.15 -52.12
C SER A 555 20.47 -40.30 -52.23
N GLY A 556 20.39 -41.07 -53.28
CA GLY A 556 21.43 -42.10 -53.62
C GLY A 556 22.55 -41.59 -54.53
N GLY A 557 22.58 -40.31 -54.92
CA GLY A 557 23.53 -39.81 -55.91
C GLY A 557 23.99 -38.40 -55.77
N LEU A 558 25.03 -38.01 -56.50
CA LEU A 558 25.55 -36.67 -56.59
C LEU A 558 24.49 -35.72 -57.17
N ILE A 559 24.08 -34.69 -56.41
CA ILE A 559 23.10 -33.73 -56.89
C ILE A 559 23.86 -32.54 -57.55
N CYS A 560 23.75 -32.44 -58.86
CA CYS A 560 24.26 -31.30 -59.60
C CYS A 560 23.07 -30.38 -59.94
N ILE A 561 23.00 -29.22 -59.32
CA ILE A 561 22.06 -28.16 -59.71
C ILE A 561 22.75 -27.23 -60.67
N ILE A 562 22.44 -27.40 -61.96
CA ILE A 562 22.90 -26.44 -62.99
C ILE A 562 21.89 -25.30 -63.02
N LEU A 563 22.28 -24.14 -62.48
CA LEU A 563 21.48 -22.90 -62.43
C LEU A 563 21.42 -22.24 -63.77
#